data_95814b39da0d4c91cd33b67cde2b01c9
#
_entry.id   95814b39da0d4c91cd33b67cde2b01c9
#
_cell.length_a   1.000
_cell.length_b   1.000
_cell.length_c   1.000
_cell.angle_alpha   90.00
_cell.angle_beta   90.00
_cell.angle_gamma   90.00
#
_symmetry.space_group_name_H-M   'P 1'
#
loop_
_entity.id
_entity.type
_entity.pdbx_description
1 polymer ?
#
loop_
_entity_poly.entity_id
_entity_poly.type
_entity_poly.pdbx_seq_one_letter_code
_entity_poly.pdbx_strand_id
1 'polypeptide(L)'
;RDHGIRVPRPDLTEATGAPNACSRCHQDQTVAWASEAFESWYGPASTRGTHHSEVIAAARAGNPNALDPLTLLAADRSAAPIVRATAASLLAGYPSNEAVQAIRTGLNDPNPLVRTGAAEALAGFPESVVSALLFPLLSDPVRAVRLQATRALASSLANPANEAQAAALSTALDEYEQSNLVNADHSGAWVALGALYGARGSVDEARRAYEQAIATDPTDRVAHLNLADMHRATGRDDLAEQVLLAALDAQPDAAEVQHALGLLRVREGTPESALPLLRSAAMTQPENARFQYVLGVALASNGDVDQGIEVLVTALSVSPFDRDVLTALATYSRDSGDTDGAIIYAERLVEVTLGDPGTIELLRQLRAGSR
;
A
#
# COMPACT_ATOMS: atom_id res chain seq x y z
N ARG A 1 9.88 -0.73 -16.40
CA ARG A 1 9.61 0.62 -16.96
C ARG A 1 9.25 0.49 -18.43
N ASP A 2 8.17 1.17 -18.86
CA ASP A 2 7.86 1.28 -20.29
C ASP A 2 8.75 2.38 -20.88
N HIS A 3 9.62 2.01 -21.82
CA HIS A 3 10.50 2.94 -22.54
C HIS A 3 9.90 3.39 -23.88
N GLY A 4 8.61 3.15 -24.12
CA GLY A 4 7.92 3.60 -25.32
C GLY A 4 7.87 5.12 -25.41
N ILE A 5 8.32 5.67 -26.56
CA ILE A 5 8.11 7.07 -26.90
C ILE A 5 6.65 7.20 -27.34
N ARG A 6 5.80 7.71 -26.47
CA ARG A 6 4.37 7.91 -26.74
C ARG A 6 4.05 9.37 -26.98
N VAL A 7 2.93 9.60 -27.63
CA VAL A 7 2.37 10.97 -27.78
C VAL A 7 2.10 11.52 -26.38
N PRO A 8 2.58 12.73 -26.04
CA PRO A 8 2.30 13.36 -24.77
C PRO A 8 0.80 13.47 -24.50
N ARG A 9 0.40 13.28 -23.28
CA ARG A 9 -1.00 13.36 -22.82
C ARG A 9 -1.07 14.25 -21.57
N PRO A 10 -0.93 15.59 -21.73
CA PRO A 10 -1.00 16.52 -20.58
C PRO A 10 -2.35 16.50 -19.87
N ASP A 11 -3.44 16.18 -20.58
CA ASP A 11 -4.77 15.93 -20.02
C ASP A 11 -4.77 14.84 -18.92
N LEU A 12 -3.92 13.82 -19.05
CA LEU A 12 -3.80 12.76 -18.02
C LEU A 12 -3.05 13.23 -16.77
N THR A 13 -2.28 14.31 -16.84
CA THR A 13 -1.60 14.88 -15.66
C THR A 13 -2.62 15.41 -14.65
N GLU A 14 -3.66 16.10 -15.10
CA GLU A 14 -4.75 16.57 -14.25
C GLU A 14 -5.52 15.39 -13.61
N ALA A 15 -5.82 14.37 -14.42
CA ALA A 15 -6.62 13.22 -13.97
C ALA A 15 -5.85 12.26 -13.06
N THR A 16 -4.51 12.17 -13.18
CA THR A 16 -3.73 11.10 -12.54
C THR A 16 -2.56 11.58 -11.68
N GLY A 17 -2.26 12.89 -11.70
CA GLY A 17 -1.07 13.45 -11.06
C GLY A 17 0.25 13.06 -11.72
N ALA A 18 0.24 12.27 -12.81
CA ALA A 18 1.46 11.84 -13.49
C ALA A 18 2.11 13.01 -14.23
N PRO A 19 3.44 13.20 -14.14
CA PRO A 19 4.12 14.30 -14.81
C PRO A 19 4.02 14.14 -16.33
N ASN A 20 3.90 15.27 -17.06
CA ASN A 20 3.93 15.28 -18.53
C ASN A 20 5.23 15.88 -19.05
N ALA A 21 5.53 15.63 -20.32
CA ALA A 21 6.75 16.10 -20.96
C ALA A 21 6.79 17.63 -21.13
N CYS A 22 5.63 18.29 -21.30
CA CYS A 22 5.54 19.73 -21.58
C CYS A 22 6.01 20.55 -20.37
N SER A 23 5.57 20.20 -19.16
CA SER A 23 5.89 20.91 -17.91
C SER A 23 7.36 20.82 -17.51
N ARG A 24 8.14 19.92 -18.12
CA ARG A 24 9.60 19.86 -17.87
C ARG A 24 10.36 21.04 -18.51
N CYS A 25 9.85 21.57 -19.61
CA CYS A 25 10.45 22.71 -20.31
C CYS A 25 9.65 24.00 -20.05
N HIS A 26 8.34 23.94 -20.03
CA HIS A 26 7.43 25.07 -19.79
C HIS A 26 7.06 25.16 -18.30
N GLN A 27 8.06 25.43 -17.46
CA GLN A 27 7.91 25.47 -15.99
C GLN A 27 7.10 26.69 -15.50
N ASP A 28 6.98 27.72 -16.33
CA ASP A 28 6.19 28.93 -16.14
C ASP A 28 4.71 28.76 -16.50
N GLN A 29 4.34 27.64 -17.13
CA GLN A 29 3.01 27.36 -17.60
C GLN A 29 2.30 26.29 -16.73
N THR A 30 0.96 26.35 -16.73
CA THR A 30 0.13 25.39 -16.00
C THR A 30 -0.07 24.09 -16.79
N VAL A 31 -0.51 23.04 -16.12
CA VAL A 31 -0.94 21.78 -16.78
C VAL A 31 -2.13 22.05 -17.72
N ALA A 32 -3.08 22.91 -17.29
CA ALA A 32 -4.22 23.31 -18.12
C ALA A 32 -3.77 23.95 -19.44
N TRP A 33 -2.79 24.87 -19.40
CA TRP A 33 -2.21 25.43 -20.61
C TRP A 33 -1.68 24.35 -21.57
N ALA A 34 -0.95 23.36 -21.05
CA ALA A 34 -0.41 22.27 -21.87
C ALA A 34 -1.54 21.40 -22.46
N SER A 35 -2.62 21.17 -21.71
CA SER A 35 -3.79 20.42 -22.17
C SER A 35 -4.54 21.16 -23.26
N GLU A 36 -4.81 22.46 -23.09
CA GLU A 36 -5.45 23.32 -24.08
C GLU A 36 -4.64 23.39 -25.40
N ALA A 37 -3.31 23.60 -25.30
CA ALA A 37 -2.43 23.61 -26.46
C ALA A 37 -2.49 22.26 -27.20
N PHE A 38 -2.46 21.15 -26.47
CA PHE A 38 -2.52 19.82 -27.05
C PHE A 38 -3.89 19.54 -27.71
N GLU A 39 -4.99 19.97 -27.09
CA GLU A 39 -6.33 19.82 -27.64
C GLU A 39 -6.52 20.67 -28.91
N SER A 40 -5.92 21.86 -28.96
CA SER A 40 -5.96 22.70 -30.18
C SER A 40 -5.30 22.03 -31.39
N TRP A 41 -4.29 21.15 -31.16
CA TRP A 41 -3.58 20.46 -32.24
C TRP A 41 -4.20 19.10 -32.59
N TYR A 42 -4.73 18.36 -31.62
CA TYR A 42 -5.12 16.97 -31.78
C TYR A 42 -6.59 16.69 -31.47
N GLY A 43 -7.39 17.73 -31.21
CA GLY A 43 -8.80 17.60 -30.83
C GLY A 43 -9.01 17.28 -29.34
N PRO A 44 -10.26 17.30 -28.87
CA PRO A 44 -10.60 17.19 -27.47
C PRO A 44 -10.22 15.81 -26.88
N ALA A 45 -9.89 15.78 -25.57
CA ALA A 45 -9.52 14.58 -24.83
C ALA A 45 -10.59 13.48 -24.90
N SER A 46 -11.86 13.87 -24.89
CA SER A 46 -13.02 12.96 -24.97
C SER A 46 -13.05 12.06 -26.21
N THR A 47 -12.35 12.43 -27.29
CA THR A 47 -12.26 11.62 -28.51
C THR A 47 -11.24 10.49 -28.45
N ARG A 48 -10.40 10.46 -27.40
CA ARG A 48 -9.23 9.55 -27.32
C ARG A 48 -9.50 8.27 -26.52
N GLY A 49 -10.68 8.14 -25.93
CA GLY A 49 -11.04 7.02 -25.07
C GLY A 49 -10.29 7.01 -23.72
N THR A 50 -10.73 6.15 -22.82
CA THR A 50 -10.13 5.98 -21.48
C THR A 50 -8.70 5.42 -21.61
N HIS A 51 -7.76 6.05 -20.93
CA HIS A 51 -6.38 5.59 -20.91
C HIS A 51 -6.13 4.69 -19.67
N HIS A 52 -5.29 3.67 -19.82
CA HIS A 52 -5.00 2.75 -18.71
C HIS A 52 -4.45 3.44 -17.44
N SER A 53 -3.81 4.62 -17.57
CA SER A 53 -3.32 5.38 -16.42
C SER A 53 -4.45 5.90 -15.52
N GLU A 54 -5.62 6.18 -16.06
CA GLU A 54 -6.79 6.63 -15.29
C GLU A 54 -7.31 5.49 -14.42
N VAL A 55 -7.39 4.26 -14.98
CA VAL A 55 -7.77 3.06 -14.25
C VAL A 55 -6.76 2.77 -13.12
N ILE A 56 -5.46 2.84 -13.44
CA ILE A 56 -4.38 2.60 -12.47
C ILE A 56 -4.39 3.68 -11.36
N ALA A 57 -4.61 4.95 -11.71
CA ALA A 57 -4.68 6.04 -10.73
C ALA A 57 -5.90 5.88 -9.82
N ALA A 58 -7.07 5.59 -10.38
CA ALA A 58 -8.28 5.32 -9.59
C ALA A 58 -8.07 4.12 -8.64
N ALA A 59 -7.42 3.05 -9.11
CA ALA A 59 -7.15 1.90 -8.29
C ALA A 59 -6.17 2.22 -7.15
N ARG A 60 -5.13 3.00 -7.41
CA ARG A 60 -4.17 3.44 -6.38
C ARG A 60 -4.79 4.38 -5.35
N ALA A 61 -5.79 5.16 -5.75
CA ALA A 61 -6.57 5.99 -4.84
C ALA A 61 -7.58 5.19 -3.99
N GLY A 62 -7.69 3.88 -4.18
CA GLY A 62 -8.63 3.02 -3.46
C GLY A 62 -10.09 3.21 -3.91
N ASN A 63 -10.35 3.76 -5.13
CA ASN A 63 -11.69 3.96 -5.63
C ASN A 63 -12.41 2.60 -5.77
N PRO A 64 -13.52 2.35 -5.06
CA PRO A 64 -14.22 1.07 -5.11
C PRO A 64 -14.75 0.72 -6.52
N ASN A 65 -15.04 1.74 -7.34
CA ASN A 65 -15.50 1.54 -8.72
C ASN A 65 -14.36 1.23 -9.71
N ALA A 66 -13.11 1.16 -9.25
CA ALA A 66 -11.98 0.80 -10.12
C ALA A 66 -11.86 -0.72 -10.35
N LEU A 67 -12.55 -1.57 -9.58
CA LEU A 67 -12.43 -3.02 -9.66
C LEU A 67 -12.71 -3.55 -11.08
N ASP A 68 -13.89 -3.24 -11.64
CA ASP A 68 -14.29 -3.72 -12.97
C ASP A 68 -13.33 -3.25 -14.07
N PRO A 69 -13.01 -1.93 -14.20
CA PRO A 69 -12.02 -1.48 -15.17
C PRO A 69 -10.64 -2.12 -14.97
N LEU A 70 -10.24 -2.39 -13.72
CA LEU A 70 -8.96 -2.98 -13.39
C LEU A 70 -8.90 -4.45 -13.84
N THR A 71 -9.96 -5.22 -13.60
CA THR A 71 -10.07 -6.62 -14.05
C THR A 71 -10.03 -6.73 -15.56
N LEU A 72 -10.74 -5.84 -16.27
CA LEU A 72 -10.72 -5.77 -17.73
C LEU A 72 -9.33 -5.42 -18.26
N LEU A 73 -8.64 -4.45 -17.62
CA LEU A 73 -7.29 -4.04 -18.01
C LEU A 73 -6.26 -5.15 -17.79
N ALA A 74 -6.37 -5.90 -16.71
CA ALA A 74 -5.49 -7.05 -16.43
C ALA A 74 -5.64 -8.16 -17.49
N ALA A 75 -6.86 -8.34 -18.05
CA ALA A 75 -7.17 -9.33 -19.06
C ALA A 75 -6.95 -8.87 -20.51
N ASP A 76 -6.80 -7.56 -20.75
CA ASP A 76 -6.67 -6.98 -22.10
C ASP A 76 -5.35 -7.34 -22.77
N ARG A 77 -5.35 -8.35 -23.63
CA ARG A 77 -4.17 -8.81 -24.37
C ARG A 77 -3.61 -7.80 -25.38
N SER A 78 -4.35 -6.74 -25.71
CA SER A 78 -3.86 -5.66 -26.57
C SER A 78 -3.00 -4.67 -25.76
N ALA A 79 -3.17 -4.60 -24.45
CA ALA A 79 -2.35 -3.78 -23.56
C ALA A 79 -0.96 -4.40 -23.35
N ALA A 80 0.05 -3.53 -23.15
CA ALA A 80 1.41 -3.98 -22.88
C ALA A 80 1.47 -4.87 -21.62
N PRO A 81 2.31 -5.92 -21.60
CA PRO A 81 2.40 -6.84 -20.45
C PRO A 81 2.65 -6.15 -19.11
N ILE A 82 3.45 -5.07 -19.09
CA ILE A 82 3.70 -4.30 -17.86
C ILE A 82 2.43 -3.62 -17.34
N VAL A 83 1.58 -3.11 -18.22
CA VAL A 83 0.30 -2.49 -17.83
C VAL A 83 -0.63 -3.53 -17.22
N ARG A 84 -0.75 -4.70 -17.87
CA ARG A 84 -1.56 -5.83 -17.38
C ARG A 84 -1.04 -6.36 -16.04
N ALA A 85 0.29 -6.49 -15.90
CA ALA A 85 0.92 -6.91 -14.64
C ALA A 85 0.64 -5.92 -13.52
N THR A 86 0.75 -4.61 -13.80
CA THR A 86 0.41 -3.56 -12.82
C THR A 86 -1.07 -3.61 -12.44
N ALA A 87 -1.96 -3.79 -13.42
CA ALA A 87 -3.38 -3.94 -13.13
C ALA A 87 -3.65 -5.18 -12.26
N ALA A 88 -3.00 -6.31 -12.57
CA ALA A 88 -3.13 -7.53 -11.79
C ALA A 88 -2.63 -7.35 -10.34
N SER A 89 -1.46 -6.70 -10.13
CA SER A 89 -0.94 -6.48 -8.77
C SER A 89 -1.82 -5.56 -7.93
N LEU A 90 -2.45 -4.56 -8.54
CA LEU A 90 -3.36 -3.63 -7.86
C LEU A 90 -4.67 -4.29 -7.39
N LEU A 91 -5.04 -5.47 -7.90
CA LEU A 91 -6.18 -6.25 -7.41
C LEU A 91 -6.03 -6.65 -5.93
N ALA A 92 -4.83 -6.60 -5.37
CA ALA A 92 -4.58 -6.77 -3.93
C ALA A 92 -5.44 -5.83 -3.06
N GLY A 93 -5.73 -4.62 -3.55
CA GLY A 93 -6.57 -3.64 -2.86
C GLY A 93 -8.08 -3.93 -2.91
N TYR A 94 -8.52 -4.97 -3.63
CA TYR A 94 -9.93 -5.27 -3.91
C TYR A 94 -10.29 -6.72 -3.58
N PRO A 95 -10.25 -7.15 -2.29
CA PRO A 95 -10.47 -8.54 -1.91
C PRO A 95 -11.93 -8.95 -2.17
N SER A 96 -12.18 -9.52 -3.35
CA SER A 96 -13.48 -9.99 -3.82
C SER A 96 -13.34 -11.27 -4.64
N ASN A 97 -14.45 -11.97 -4.88
CA ASN A 97 -14.47 -13.13 -5.76
C ASN A 97 -14.09 -12.79 -7.21
N GLU A 98 -14.48 -11.59 -7.67
CA GLU A 98 -14.14 -11.09 -9.01
C GLU A 98 -12.63 -10.87 -9.15
N ALA A 99 -12.02 -10.24 -8.15
CA ALA A 99 -10.56 -10.07 -8.12
C ALA A 99 -9.84 -11.43 -8.12
N VAL A 100 -10.30 -12.40 -7.32
CA VAL A 100 -9.74 -13.77 -7.33
C VAL A 100 -9.81 -14.41 -8.71
N GLN A 101 -10.91 -14.26 -9.44
CA GLN A 101 -11.04 -14.81 -10.80
C GLN A 101 -10.11 -14.10 -11.81
N ALA A 102 -10.01 -12.79 -11.73
CA ALA A 102 -9.06 -12.01 -12.54
C ALA A 102 -7.61 -12.39 -12.26
N ILE A 103 -7.24 -12.50 -10.98
CA ILE A 103 -5.91 -12.97 -10.55
C ILE A 103 -5.65 -14.38 -11.08
N ARG A 104 -6.57 -15.31 -10.93
CA ARG A 104 -6.46 -16.68 -11.47
C ARG A 104 -6.19 -16.68 -12.98
N THR A 105 -6.85 -15.82 -13.73
CA THR A 105 -6.59 -15.64 -15.17
C THR A 105 -5.17 -15.13 -15.41
N GLY A 106 -4.72 -14.14 -14.64
CA GLY A 106 -3.37 -13.58 -14.70
C GLY A 106 -2.27 -14.58 -14.37
N LEU A 107 -2.50 -15.50 -13.42
CA LEU A 107 -1.56 -16.57 -13.05
C LEU A 107 -1.32 -17.58 -14.20
N ASN A 108 -2.23 -17.64 -15.16
CA ASN A 108 -2.12 -18.49 -16.35
C ASN A 108 -1.75 -17.72 -17.63
N ASP A 109 -1.34 -16.44 -17.49
CA ASP A 109 -0.96 -15.63 -18.65
C ASP A 109 0.34 -16.17 -19.31
N PRO A 110 0.43 -16.18 -20.64
CA PRO A 110 1.65 -16.60 -21.34
C PRO A 110 2.86 -15.73 -20.99
N ASN A 111 2.66 -14.46 -20.61
CA ASN A 111 3.73 -13.56 -20.23
C ASN A 111 4.06 -13.69 -18.73
N PRO A 112 5.30 -14.04 -18.36
CA PRO A 112 5.69 -14.25 -16.96
C PRO A 112 5.56 -12.99 -16.10
N LEU A 113 5.69 -11.79 -16.68
CA LEU A 113 5.52 -10.55 -15.92
C LEU A 113 4.09 -10.41 -15.38
N VAL A 114 3.08 -10.81 -16.18
CA VAL A 114 1.68 -10.79 -15.74
C VAL A 114 1.45 -11.85 -14.65
N ARG A 115 2.02 -13.06 -14.80
CA ARG A 115 1.96 -14.10 -13.76
C ARG A 115 2.59 -13.63 -12.44
N THR A 116 3.73 -12.92 -12.52
CA THR A 116 4.39 -12.33 -11.33
C THR A 116 3.50 -11.29 -10.65
N GLY A 117 2.90 -10.35 -11.41
CA GLY A 117 2.00 -9.35 -10.85
C GLY A 117 0.73 -9.96 -10.22
N ALA A 118 0.18 -11.01 -10.86
CA ALA A 118 -0.95 -11.75 -10.32
C ALA A 118 -0.60 -12.53 -9.03
N ALA A 119 0.61 -13.10 -8.95
CA ALA A 119 1.09 -13.76 -7.74
C ALA A 119 1.35 -12.75 -6.61
N GLU A 120 1.83 -11.55 -6.93
CA GLU A 120 2.02 -10.45 -5.97
C GLU A 120 0.70 -10.03 -5.33
N ALA A 121 -0.37 -9.94 -6.12
CA ALA A 121 -1.68 -9.53 -5.63
C ALA A 121 -2.23 -10.42 -4.51
N LEU A 122 -1.85 -11.69 -4.47
CA LEU A 122 -2.38 -12.66 -3.50
C LEU A 122 -1.84 -12.49 -2.08
N ALA A 123 -0.78 -11.71 -1.85
CA ALA A 123 -0.18 -11.55 -0.52
C ALA A 123 -1.16 -11.03 0.56
N GLY A 124 -2.25 -10.35 0.17
CA GLY A 124 -3.30 -9.83 1.08
C GLY A 124 -4.57 -10.68 1.14
N PHE A 125 -4.62 -11.83 0.46
CA PHE A 125 -5.80 -12.68 0.42
C PHE A 125 -5.76 -13.78 1.50
N PRO A 126 -6.92 -14.40 1.84
CA PRO A 126 -6.97 -15.49 2.80
C PRO A 126 -6.03 -16.66 2.42
N GLU A 127 -5.41 -17.27 3.41
CA GLU A 127 -4.42 -18.35 3.26
C GLU A 127 -4.92 -19.48 2.34
N SER A 128 -6.19 -19.86 2.44
CA SER A 128 -6.80 -20.90 1.60
C SER A 128 -6.81 -20.54 0.10
N VAL A 129 -6.99 -19.26 -0.23
CA VAL A 129 -6.93 -18.78 -1.64
C VAL A 129 -5.48 -18.73 -2.12
N VAL A 130 -4.58 -18.22 -1.29
CA VAL A 130 -3.13 -18.14 -1.57
C VAL A 130 -2.58 -19.53 -1.85
N SER A 131 -2.81 -20.49 -0.95
CA SER A 131 -2.36 -21.88 -1.09
C SER A 131 -2.88 -22.53 -2.37
N ALA A 132 -4.20 -22.44 -2.61
CA ALA A 132 -4.81 -23.07 -3.79
C ALA A 132 -4.24 -22.55 -5.11
N LEU A 133 -3.87 -21.28 -5.19
CA LEU A 133 -3.45 -20.62 -6.41
C LEU A 133 -1.94 -20.58 -6.62
N LEU A 134 -1.13 -20.53 -5.55
CA LEU A 134 0.31 -20.32 -5.69
C LEU A 134 1.15 -21.60 -5.61
N PHE A 135 0.71 -22.66 -4.92
CA PHE A 135 1.48 -23.92 -4.91
C PHE A 135 1.80 -24.45 -6.31
N PRO A 136 0.89 -24.41 -7.33
CA PRO A 136 1.24 -24.81 -8.68
C PRO A 136 2.36 -23.97 -9.32
N LEU A 137 2.51 -22.70 -8.94
CA LEU A 137 3.52 -21.78 -9.48
C LEU A 137 4.93 -22.01 -8.92
N LEU A 138 5.09 -22.82 -7.87
CA LEU A 138 6.42 -23.25 -7.42
C LEU A 138 7.18 -24.08 -8.46
N SER A 139 6.46 -24.60 -9.47
CA SER A 139 7.03 -25.31 -10.62
C SER A 139 7.02 -24.49 -11.92
N ASP A 140 6.76 -23.17 -11.85
CA ASP A 140 6.76 -22.31 -13.04
C ASP A 140 8.15 -22.34 -13.73
N PRO A 141 8.22 -22.43 -15.07
CA PRO A 141 9.50 -22.45 -15.78
C PRO A 141 10.32 -21.19 -15.58
N VAL A 142 9.69 -20.06 -15.23
CA VAL A 142 10.37 -18.78 -15.05
C VAL A 142 10.67 -18.54 -13.56
N ARG A 143 11.94 -18.42 -13.24
CA ARG A 143 12.45 -18.23 -11.86
C ARG A 143 11.77 -17.07 -11.11
N ALA A 144 11.57 -15.91 -11.77
CA ALA A 144 10.95 -14.76 -11.13
C ALA A 144 9.52 -15.06 -10.63
N VAL A 145 8.76 -15.88 -11.37
CA VAL A 145 7.41 -16.31 -10.97
C VAL A 145 7.48 -17.23 -9.75
N ARG A 146 8.40 -18.21 -9.74
CA ARG A 146 8.62 -19.10 -8.58
C ARG A 146 9.00 -18.32 -7.33
N LEU A 147 9.97 -17.39 -7.43
CA LEU A 147 10.40 -16.57 -6.30
C LEU A 147 9.28 -15.69 -5.75
N GLN A 148 8.45 -15.10 -6.62
CA GLN A 148 7.30 -14.30 -6.19
C GLN A 148 6.22 -15.17 -5.50
N ALA A 149 5.92 -16.35 -6.06
CA ALA A 149 4.99 -17.30 -5.45
C ALA A 149 5.50 -17.78 -4.07
N THR A 150 6.80 -18.08 -3.97
CA THR A 150 7.45 -18.47 -2.70
C THR A 150 7.31 -17.38 -1.65
N ARG A 151 7.62 -16.12 -2.01
CA ARG A 151 7.48 -14.97 -1.12
C ARG A 151 6.06 -14.81 -0.59
N ALA A 152 5.07 -14.90 -1.47
CA ALA A 152 3.67 -14.73 -1.09
C ALA A 152 3.14 -15.91 -0.25
N LEU A 153 3.55 -17.15 -0.53
CA LEU A 153 3.23 -18.32 0.29
C LEU A 153 3.86 -18.21 1.70
N ALA A 154 5.11 -17.78 1.80
CA ALA A 154 5.79 -17.59 3.08
C ALA A 154 5.10 -16.47 3.91
N SER A 155 4.79 -15.32 3.30
CA SER A 155 4.16 -14.20 4.01
C SER A 155 2.73 -14.49 4.48
N SER A 156 2.01 -15.38 3.79
CA SER A 156 0.65 -15.82 4.18
C SER A 156 0.64 -16.97 5.19
N LEU A 157 1.81 -17.47 5.62
CA LEU A 157 1.95 -18.66 6.46
C LEU A 157 1.22 -19.89 5.88
N ALA A 158 1.19 -19.98 4.55
CA ALA A 158 0.46 -21.02 3.84
C ALA A 158 1.02 -22.42 4.12
N ASN A 159 0.15 -23.31 4.55
CA ASN A 159 0.50 -24.68 4.88
C ASN A 159 0.32 -25.60 3.66
N PRO A 160 1.31 -26.47 3.36
CA PRO A 160 1.17 -27.47 2.31
C PRO A 160 0.11 -28.51 2.68
N ALA A 161 -0.78 -28.85 1.75
CA ALA A 161 -1.87 -29.79 1.96
C ALA A 161 -1.40 -31.27 1.90
N ASN A 162 -0.21 -31.51 1.37
CA ASN A 162 0.35 -32.85 1.18
C ASN A 162 1.89 -32.82 1.08
N GLU A 163 2.51 -34.01 1.12
CA GLU A 163 3.97 -34.16 1.07
C GLU A 163 4.61 -33.58 -0.22
N ALA A 164 3.93 -33.68 -1.35
CA ALA A 164 4.43 -33.14 -2.62
C ALA A 164 4.51 -31.62 -2.58
N GLN A 165 3.49 -30.95 -2.03
CA GLN A 165 3.50 -29.51 -1.83
C GLN A 165 4.55 -29.09 -0.77
N ALA A 166 4.72 -29.86 0.29
CA ALA A 166 5.74 -29.59 1.30
C ALA A 166 7.15 -29.67 0.70
N ALA A 167 7.44 -30.68 -0.11
CA ALA A 167 8.72 -30.82 -0.81
C ALA A 167 8.96 -29.70 -1.83
N ALA A 168 7.92 -29.33 -2.60
CA ALA A 168 8.00 -28.22 -3.56
C ALA A 168 8.26 -26.87 -2.86
N LEU A 169 7.58 -26.62 -1.73
CA LEU A 169 7.78 -25.41 -0.95
C LEU A 169 9.18 -25.36 -0.35
N SER A 170 9.68 -26.47 0.22
CA SER A 170 11.04 -26.53 0.76
C SER A 170 12.08 -26.18 -0.32
N THR A 171 11.96 -26.78 -1.50
CA THR A 171 12.88 -26.51 -2.62
C THR A 171 12.80 -25.05 -3.08
N ALA A 172 11.58 -24.49 -3.14
CA ALA A 172 11.37 -23.11 -3.55
C ALA A 172 11.88 -22.10 -2.51
N LEU A 173 11.78 -22.42 -1.22
CA LEU A 173 12.35 -21.61 -0.13
C LEU A 173 13.88 -21.61 -0.19
N ASP A 174 14.51 -22.76 -0.47
CA ASP A 174 15.97 -22.84 -0.66
C ASP A 174 16.41 -22.02 -1.90
N GLU A 175 15.65 -22.08 -3.00
CA GLU A 175 15.90 -21.24 -4.19
C GLU A 175 15.78 -19.75 -3.87
N TYR A 176 14.76 -19.37 -3.07
CA TYR A 176 14.55 -17.98 -2.65
C TYR A 176 15.70 -17.49 -1.76
N GLU A 177 16.10 -18.29 -0.77
CA GLU A 177 17.23 -17.98 0.11
C GLU A 177 18.52 -17.81 -0.69
N GLN A 178 18.87 -18.76 -1.55
CA GLN A 178 20.06 -18.67 -2.42
C GLN A 178 20.01 -17.46 -3.34
N SER A 179 18.82 -17.11 -3.85
CA SER A 179 18.65 -15.92 -4.70
C SER A 179 18.97 -14.62 -3.96
N ASN A 180 18.64 -14.53 -2.68
CA ASN A 180 18.94 -13.37 -1.87
C ASN A 180 20.42 -13.36 -1.44
N LEU A 181 20.99 -14.51 -1.08
CA LEU A 181 22.40 -14.62 -0.69
C LEU A 181 23.38 -14.23 -1.81
N VAL A 182 23.00 -14.38 -3.08
CA VAL A 182 23.81 -13.87 -4.21
C VAL A 182 23.95 -12.33 -4.16
N ASN A 183 23.00 -11.65 -3.53
CA ASN A 183 23.00 -10.19 -3.38
C ASN A 183 23.20 -9.76 -1.91
N ALA A 184 23.92 -10.55 -1.13
CA ALA A 184 24.12 -10.31 0.30
C ALA A 184 25.02 -9.09 0.62
N ASP A 185 25.58 -8.46 -0.40
CA ASP A 185 26.24 -7.15 -0.36
C ASP A 185 25.24 -5.97 -0.31
N HIS A 186 23.93 -6.25 -0.50
CA HIS A 186 22.86 -5.27 -0.38
C HIS A 186 21.97 -5.56 0.83
N SER A 187 21.66 -4.55 1.63
CA SER A 187 20.78 -4.66 2.82
C SER A 187 19.41 -5.26 2.49
N GLY A 188 18.83 -4.90 1.34
CA GLY A 188 17.54 -5.41 0.89
C GLY A 188 17.47 -6.95 0.76
N ALA A 189 18.59 -7.62 0.48
CA ALA A 189 18.64 -9.09 0.46
C ALA A 189 18.48 -9.66 1.88
N TRP A 190 19.14 -9.07 2.85
CA TRP A 190 19.00 -9.45 4.26
C TRP A 190 17.62 -9.11 4.83
N VAL A 191 17.03 -8.00 4.43
CA VAL A 191 15.63 -7.65 4.77
C VAL A 191 14.68 -8.73 4.25
N ALA A 192 14.84 -9.17 3.00
CA ALA A 192 14.02 -10.23 2.41
C ALA A 192 14.17 -11.56 3.13
N LEU A 193 15.40 -11.91 3.54
CA LEU A 193 15.67 -13.11 4.35
C LEU A 193 15.08 -12.98 5.76
N GLY A 194 15.21 -11.83 6.40
CA GLY A 194 14.60 -11.57 7.70
C GLY A 194 13.08 -11.75 7.68
N ALA A 195 12.42 -11.22 6.66
CA ALA A 195 10.98 -11.41 6.46
C ALA A 195 10.62 -12.89 6.24
N LEU A 196 11.41 -13.61 5.44
CA LEU A 196 11.24 -15.05 5.23
C LEU A 196 11.35 -15.84 6.53
N TYR A 197 12.40 -15.61 7.30
CA TYR A 197 12.63 -16.31 8.56
C TYR A 197 11.55 -15.99 9.60
N GLY A 198 11.13 -14.71 9.67
CA GLY A 198 10.03 -14.28 10.54
C GLY A 198 8.72 -14.99 10.21
N ALA A 199 8.37 -15.06 8.92
CA ALA A 199 7.19 -15.79 8.45
C ALA A 199 7.22 -17.29 8.78
N ARG A 200 8.41 -17.89 8.86
CA ARG A 200 8.60 -19.30 9.26
C ARG A 200 8.67 -19.50 10.78
N GLY A 201 8.53 -18.45 11.58
CA GLY A 201 8.67 -18.50 13.03
C GLY A 201 10.11 -18.66 13.52
N SER A 202 11.09 -18.55 12.63
CA SER A 202 12.53 -18.60 12.95
C SER A 202 12.99 -17.23 13.47
N VAL A 203 12.54 -16.87 14.67
CA VAL A 203 12.71 -15.51 15.25
C VAL A 203 14.18 -15.09 15.35
N ASP A 204 15.05 -16.01 15.77
CA ASP A 204 16.48 -15.70 15.94
C ASP A 204 17.20 -15.49 14.60
N GLU A 205 16.84 -16.27 13.57
CA GLU A 205 17.33 -16.09 12.22
C GLU A 205 16.84 -14.78 11.61
N ALA A 206 15.56 -14.45 11.81
CA ALA A 206 14.98 -13.17 11.36
C ALA A 206 15.71 -11.98 11.98
N ARG A 207 15.91 -12.02 13.31
CA ARG A 207 16.65 -10.98 14.02
C ARG A 207 18.07 -10.80 13.45
N ARG A 208 18.83 -11.90 13.31
CA ARG A 208 20.19 -11.85 12.75
C ARG A 208 20.22 -11.31 11.33
N ALA A 209 19.23 -11.65 10.50
CA ALA A 209 19.15 -11.13 9.14
C ALA A 209 18.88 -9.62 9.12
N TYR A 210 17.97 -9.12 9.94
CA TYR A 210 17.73 -7.67 10.04
C TYR A 210 18.93 -6.92 10.63
N GLU A 211 19.60 -7.47 11.66
CA GLU A 211 20.85 -6.93 12.21
C GLU A 211 21.95 -6.87 11.12
N GLN A 212 22.05 -7.91 10.29
CA GLN A 212 23.00 -7.93 9.17
C GLN A 212 22.61 -6.92 8.07
N ALA A 213 21.32 -6.70 7.82
CA ALA A 213 20.85 -5.64 6.92
C ALA A 213 21.32 -4.26 7.40
N ILE A 214 21.11 -3.96 8.69
CA ILE A 214 21.57 -2.72 9.33
C ILE A 214 23.09 -2.58 9.30
N ALA A 215 23.81 -3.66 9.53
CA ALA A 215 25.29 -3.66 9.44
C ALA A 215 25.78 -3.41 8.01
N THR A 216 25.04 -3.87 7.00
CA THR A 216 25.35 -3.67 5.58
C THR A 216 25.03 -2.25 5.13
N ASP A 217 23.87 -1.71 5.55
CA ASP A 217 23.48 -0.33 5.33
C ASP A 217 22.79 0.24 6.59
N PRO A 218 23.53 1.00 7.42
CA PRO A 218 22.97 1.63 8.62
C PRO A 218 21.82 2.61 8.36
N THR A 219 21.61 3.00 7.10
CA THR A 219 20.54 3.91 6.68
C THR A 219 19.31 3.17 6.12
N ASP A 220 19.32 1.84 6.09
CA ASP A 220 18.18 1.05 5.62
C ASP A 220 17.02 1.12 6.63
N ARG A 221 16.08 2.03 6.37
CA ARG A 221 14.90 2.25 7.22
C ARG A 221 14.03 0.99 7.34
N VAL A 222 13.93 0.19 6.26
CA VAL A 222 13.09 -1.01 6.26
C VAL A 222 13.64 -2.06 7.22
N ALA A 223 14.98 -2.21 7.27
CA ALA A 223 15.64 -3.11 8.21
C ALA A 223 15.36 -2.71 9.66
N HIS A 224 15.50 -1.42 9.99
CA HIS A 224 15.23 -0.92 11.34
C HIS A 224 13.76 -1.08 11.73
N LEU A 225 12.83 -0.73 10.83
CA LEU A 225 11.39 -0.84 11.10
C LEU A 225 10.98 -2.30 11.34
N ASN A 226 11.45 -3.23 10.50
CA ASN A 226 11.14 -4.65 10.65
C ASN A 226 11.74 -5.24 11.95
N LEU A 227 12.96 -4.85 12.31
CA LEU A 227 13.59 -5.28 13.55
C LEU A 227 12.85 -4.74 14.77
N ALA A 228 12.45 -3.46 14.73
CA ALA A 228 11.66 -2.85 15.80
C ALA A 228 10.27 -3.51 15.92
N ASP A 229 9.59 -3.76 14.80
CA ASP A 229 8.31 -4.47 14.80
C ASP A 229 8.41 -5.89 15.36
N MET A 230 9.49 -6.60 15.05
CA MET A 230 9.75 -7.93 15.60
C MET A 230 9.98 -7.87 17.12
N HIS A 231 10.74 -6.90 17.62
CA HIS A 231 10.91 -6.71 19.06
C HIS A 231 9.59 -6.37 19.74
N ARG A 232 8.80 -5.48 19.15
CA ARG A 232 7.47 -5.12 19.62
C ARG A 232 6.53 -6.34 19.66
N ALA A 233 6.51 -7.17 18.62
CA ALA A 233 5.67 -8.37 18.55
C ALA A 233 6.02 -9.41 19.64
N THR A 234 7.26 -9.38 20.14
CA THR A 234 7.73 -10.23 21.25
C THR A 234 7.67 -9.55 22.62
N GLY A 235 7.01 -8.37 22.72
CA GLY A 235 6.85 -7.62 23.96
C GLY A 235 8.12 -6.91 24.46
N ARG A 236 9.08 -6.70 23.55
CA ARG A 236 10.37 -6.07 23.84
C ARG A 236 10.37 -4.62 23.31
N ASP A 237 9.47 -3.80 23.85
CA ASP A 237 9.32 -2.41 23.45
C ASP A 237 10.58 -1.58 23.74
N ASP A 238 11.33 -1.93 24.79
CA ASP A 238 12.64 -1.39 25.12
C ASP A 238 13.67 -1.52 23.99
N LEU A 239 13.71 -2.68 23.33
CA LEU A 239 14.61 -2.92 22.20
C LEU A 239 14.07 -2.28 20.92
N ALA A 240 12.76 -2.29 20.71
CA ALA A 240 12.15 -1.61 19.57
C ALA A 240 12.49 -0.11 19.59
N GLU A 241 12.39 0.53 20.76
CA GLU A 241 12.77 1.91 20.93
C GLU A 241 14.26 2.17 20.59
N GLN A 242 15.16 1.34 21.11
CA GLN A 242 16.60 1.48 20.86
C GLN A 242 16.90 1.40 19.35
N VAL A 243 16.28 0.47 18.65
CA VAL A 243 16.46 0.29 17.18
C VAL A 243 15.94 1.54 16.43
N LEU A 244 14.78 2.06 16.80
CA LEU A 244 14.20 3.23 16.15
C LEU A 244 15.01 4.52 16.43
N LEU A 245 15.54 4.68 17.65
CA LEU A 245 16.41 5.80 18.00
C LEU A 245 17.73 5.74 17.22
N ALA A 246 18.35 4.55 17.10
CA ALA A 246 19.55 4.36 16.29
C ALA A 246 19.32 4.70 14.81
N ALA A 247 18.14 4.38 14.27
CA ALA A 247 17.76 4.78 12.92
C ALA A 247 17.63 6.31 12.77
N LEU A 248 17.07 7.00 13.77
CA LEU A 248 16.96 8.48 13.76
C LEU A 248 18.30 9.15 13.95
N ASP A 249 19.24 8.56 14.70
CA ASP A 249 20.63 9.06 14.81
C ASP A 249 21.33 9.02 13.44
N ALA A 250 21.07 7.97 12.62
CA ALA A 250 21.60 7.86 11.27
C ALA A 250 20.86 8.77 10.25
N GLN A 251 19.55 8.92 10.40
CA GLN A 251 18.68 9.73 9.53
C GLN A 251 17.60 10.45 10.34
N PRO A 252 17.87 11.64 10.86
CA PRO A 252 16.94 12.38 11.73
C PRO A 252 15.58 12.70 11.09
N ASP A 253 15.54 12.86 9.75
CA ASP A 253 14.35 13.21 8.99
C ASP A 253 13.63 11.98 8.40
N ALA A 254 13.96 10.77 8.86
CA ALA A 254 13.29 9.54 8.40
C ALA A 254 11.84 9.48 8.89
N ALA A 255 10.92 9.97 8.08
CA ALA A 255 9.50 10.11 8.44
C ALA A 255 8.85 8.80 8.89
N GLU A 256 9.17 7.68 8.23
CA GLU A 256 8.64 6.36 8.58
C GLU A 256 9.12 5.91 9.97
N VAL A 257 10.36 6.23 10.32
CA VAL A 257 10.94 5.90 11.64
C VAL A 257 10.36 6.80 12.73
N GLN A 258 10.23 8.11 12.45
CA GLN A 258 9.56 9.05 13.36
C GLN A 258 8.11 8.61 13.63
N HIS A 259 7.40 8.19 12.59
CA HIS A 259 6.04 7.67 12.71
C HIS A 259 5.99 6.39 13.58
N ALA A 260 6.89 5.44 13.34
CA ALA A 260 6.95 4.19 14.11
C ALA A 260 7.28 4.43 15.59
N LEU A 261 8.24 5.32 15.89
CA LEU A 261 8.56 5.70 17.25
C LEU A 261 7.40 6.47 17.92
N GLY A 262 6.73 7.35 17.16
CA GLY A 262 5.53 8.03 17.61
C GLY A 262 4.41 7.07 18.02
N LEU A 263 4.14 6.04 17.21
CA LEU A 263 3.17 4.99 17.53
C LEU A 263 3.58 4.18 18.77
N LEU A 264 4.86 3.87 18.93
CA LEU A 264 5.39 3.22 20.14
C LEU A 264 5.09 4.05 21.37
N ARG A 265 5.38 5.37 21.34
CA ARG A 265 5.09 6.31 22.42
C ARG A 265 3.60 6.46 22.74
N VAL A 266 2.72 6.45 21.72
CA VAL A 266 1.25 6.41 21.94
C VAL A 266 0.86 5.17 22.74
N ARG A 267 1.40 4.00 22.38
CA ARG A 267 1.12 2.74 23.08
C ARG A 267 1.64 2.74 24.53
N GLU A 268 2.75 3.38 24.80
CA GLU A 268 3.32 3.57 26.14
C GLU A 268 2.54 4.60 26.99
N GLY A 269 1.56 5.29 26.39
CA GLY A 269 0.78 6.31 27.06
C GLY A 269 1.52 7.61 27.31
N THR A 270 2.47 7.96 26.43
CA THR A 270 3.29 9.17 26.51
C THR A 270 3.02 10.12 25.32
N PRO A 271 1.80 10.69 25.20
CA PRO A 271 1.41 11.52 24.05
C PRO A 271 2.29 12.78 23.88
N GLU A 272 2.84 13.33 24.97
CA GLU A 272 3.70 14.51 24.92
C GLU A 272 4.97 14.25 24.09
N SER A 273 5.50 13.05 24.13
CA SER A 273 6.67 12.63 23.34
C SER A 273 6.28 12.04 21.96
N ALA A 274 5.06 11.54 21.81
CA ALA A 274 4.55 10.98 20.57
C ALA A 274 4.18 12.04 19.53
N LEU A 275 3.43 13.07 19.95
CA LEU A 275 2.88 14.08 19.04
C LEU A 275 3.93 14.85 18.21
N PRO A 276 5.09 15.29 18.78
CA PRO A 276 6.14 15.92 17.98
C PRO A 276 6.66 15.01 16.84
N LEU A 277 6.83 13.70 17.11
CA LEU A 277 7.33 12.73 16.14
C LEU A 277 6.31 12.49 15.02
N LEU A 278 5.04 12.28 15.38
CA LEU A 278 3.96 12.08 14.41
C LEU A 278 3.74 13.32 13.54
N ARG A 279 3.86 14.53 14.14
CA ARG A 279 3.77 15.80 13.41
C ARG A 279 4.93 15.97 12.43
N SER A 280 6.15 15.66 12.85
CA SER A 280 7.34 15.70 11.98
C SER A 280 7.19 14.75 10.80
N ALA A 281 6.76 13.52 11.03
CA ALA A 281 6.52 12.54 9.97
C ALA A 281 5.47 13.03 8.95
N ALA A 282 4.32 13.53 9.42
CA ALA A 282 3.25 14.04 8.58
C ALA A 282 3.65 15.31 7.79
N MET A 283 4.51 16.15 8.34
CA MET A 283 5.05 17.35 7.65
C MET A 283 6.09 16.97 6.60
N THR A 284 6.90 15.96 6.86
CA THR A 284 7.96 15.50 5.93
C THR A 284 7.37 14.76 4.71
N GLN A 285 6.27 14.04 4.91
CA GLN A 285 5.55 13.32 3.85
C GLN A 285 4.04 13.68 3.86
N PRO A 286 3.67 14.90 3.43
CA PRO A 286 2.28 15.37 3.48
C PRO A 286 1.33 14.57 2.57
N GLU A 287 1.86 13.90 1.55
CA GLU A 287 1.14 13.00 0.65
C GLU A 287 0.91 11.59 1.24
N ASN A 288 1.43 11.31 2.43
CA ASN A 288 1.20 10.03 3.11
C ASN A 288 -0.07 10.12 3.98
N ALA A 289 -1.20 9.69 3.44
CA ALA A 289 -2.48 9.72 4.14
C ALA A 289 -2.46 8.99 5.49
N ARG A 290 -1.65 7.91 5.61
CA ARG A 290 -1.52 7.16 6.87
C ARG A 290 -0.88 7.99 7.98
N PHE A 291 0.15 8.79 7.64
CA PHE A 291 0.79 9.66 8.64
C PHE A 291 -0.15 10.77 9.10
N GLN A 292 -0.89 11.37 8.18
CA GLN A 292 -1.93 12.35 8.50
C GLN A 292 -3.04 11.73 9.36
N TYR A 293 -3.52 10.54 9.00
CA TYR A 293 -4.54 9.82 9.76
C TYR A 293 -4.11 9.59 11.22
N VAL A 294 -2.92 9.01 11.42
CA VAL A 294 -2.43 8.69 12.77
C VAL A 294 -2.21 9.95 13.59
N LEU A 295 -1.66 11.03 12.99
CA LEU A 295 -1.52 12.32 13.66
C LEU A 295 -2.89 12.90 14.07
N GLY A 296 -3.87 12.88 13.16
CA GLY A 296 -5.22 13.39 13.42
C GLY A 296 -5.91 12.65 14.57
N VAL A 297 -5.84 11.31 14.56
CA VAL A 297 -6.37 10.48 15.63
C VAL A 297 -5.64 10.72 16.96
N ALA A 298 -4.31 10.85 16.95
CA ALA A 298 -3.52 11.12 18.16
C ALA A 298 -3.84 12.49 18.76
N LEU A 299 -4.02 13.53 17.94
CA LEU A 299 -4.43 14.86 18.38
C LEU A 299 -5.82 14.83 19.02
N ALA A 300 -6.80 14.26 18.33
CA ALA A 300 -8.17 14.18 18.84
C ALA A 300 -8.24 13.37 20.14
N SER A 301 -7.51 12.26 20.25
CA SER A 301 -7.45 11.44 21.46
C SER A 301 -6.75 12.14 22.63
N ASN A 302 -5.87 13.12 22.35
CA ASN A 302 -5.21 13.94 23.35
C ASN A 302 -6.00 15.22 23.74
N GLY A 303 -7.23 15.40 23.20
CA GLY A 303 -8.12 16.52 23.51
C GLY A 303 -8.14 17.65 22.47
N ASP A 304 -7.23 17.65 21.50
CA ASP A 304 -7.17 18.64 20.43
C ASP A 304 -8.04 18.20 19.23
N VAL A 305 -9.37 18.03 19.49
CA VAL A 305 -10.32 17.44 18.52
C VAL A 305 -10.39 18.27 17.23
N ASP A 306 -10.46 19.61 17.33
CA ASP A 306 -10.56 20.48 16.17
C ASP A 306 -9.35 20.35 15.25
N GLN A 307 -8.14 20.37 15.80
CA GLN A 307 -6.90 20.18 15.04
C GLN A 307 -6.82 18.76 14.48
N GLY A 308 -7.30 17.75 15.22
CA GLY A 308 -7.41 16.38 14.76
C GLY A 308 -8.28 16.27 13.51
N ILE A 309 -9.44 16.91 13.49
CA ILE A 309 -10.34 16.94 12.33
C ILE A 309 -9.68 17.62 11.13
N GLU A 310 -9.01 18.77 11.30
CA GLU A 310 -8.29 19.46 10.23
C GLU A 310 -7.24 18.56 9.54
N VAL A 311 -6.48 17.83 10.34
CA VAL A 311 -5.47 16.89 9.84
C VAL A 311 -6.11 15.70 9.13
N LEU A 312 -7.22 15.17 9.67
CA LEU A 312 -7.98 14.09 9.01
C LEU A 312 -8.60 14.53 7.69
N VAL A 313 -9.06 15.78 7.56
CA VAL A 313 -9.51 16.35 6.28
C VAL A 313 -8.35 16.37 5.26
N THR A 314 -7.15 16.70 5.71
CA THR A 314 -5.94 16.61 4.87
C THR A 314 -5.69 15.17 4.42
N ALA A 315 -5.76 14.19 5.33
CA ALA A 315 -5.66 12.77 5.00
C ALA A 315 -6.69 12.35 3.95
N LEU A 316 -7.94 12.81 4.10
CA LEU A 316 -9.03 12.51 3.17
C LEU A 316 -8.82 13.14 1.79
N SER A 317 -8.14 14.28 1.70
CA SER A 317 -7.80 14.89 0.41
C SER A 317 -6.76 14.09 -0.37
N VAL A 318 -5.85 13.42 0.34
CA VAL A 318 -4.83 12.53 -0.25
C VAL A 318 -5.42 11.16 -0.60
N SER A 319 -6.27 10.62 0.27
CA SER A 319 -6.90 9.31 0.10
C SER A 319 -8.43 9.42 0.22
N PRO A 320 -9.12 9.83 -0.86
CA PRO A 320 -10.55 10.19 -0.81
C PRO A 320 -11.50 9.05 -0.46
N PHE A 321 -11.05 7.80 -0.58
CA PHE A 321 -11.84 6.59 -0.36
C PHE A 321 -11.39 5.80 0.88
N ASP A 322 -10.54 6.41 1.72
CA ASP A 322 -10.04 5.75 2.93
C ASP A 322 -11.16 5.62 3.97
N ARG A 323 -11.48 4.38 4.31
CA ARG A 323 -12.57 4.02 5.22
C ARG A 323 -12.27 4.42 6.67
N ASP A 324 -11.00 4.28 7.08
CA ASP A 324 -10.58 4.60 8.44
C ASP A 324 -10.65 6.11 8.68
N VAL A 325 -10.18 6.89 7.70
CA VAL A 325 -10.25 8.37 7.73
C VAL A 325 -11.71 8.84 7.76
N LEU A 326 -12.57 8.31 6.89
CA LEU A 326 -14.00 8.66 6.86
C LEU A 326 -14.69 8.30 8.17
N THR A 327 -14.37 7.13 8.75
CA THR A 327 -14.92 6.70 10.04
C THR A 327 -14.47 7.61 11.18
N ALA A 328 -13.19 7.99 11.22
CA ALA A 328 -12.66 8.90 12.22
C ALA A 328 -13.32 10.29 12.11
N LEU A 329 -13.43 10.84 10.90
CA LEU A 329 -14.09 12.12 10.66
C LEU A 329 -15.56 12.10 11.09
N ALA A 330 -16.33 11.07 10.69
CA ALA A 330 -17.72 10.94 11.10
C ALA A 330 -17.87 10.86 12.63
N THR A 331 -16.94 10.17 13.31
CA THR A 331 -16.95 10.00 14.76
C THR A 331 -16.59 11.29 15.48
N TYR A 332 -15.47 11.91 15.14
CA TYR A 332 -15.00 13.12 15.81
C TYR A 332 -15.87 14.35 15.51
N SER A 333 -16.42 14.49 14.29
CA SER A 333 -17.41 15.53 13.98
C SER A 333 -18.67 15.37 14.82
N ARG A 334 -19.20 14.15 14.97
CA ARG A 334 -20.34 13.88 15.87
C ARG A 334 -20.01 14.28 17.30
N ASP A 335 -18.85 13.87 17.81
CA ASP A 335 -18.49 14.05 19.21
C ASP A 335 -18.17 15.54 19.55
N SER A 336 -17.76 16.32 18.55
CA SER A 336 -17.59 17.79 18.65
C SER A 336 -18.92 18.57 18.45
N GLY A 337 -20.01 17.88 18.10
CA GLY A 337 -21.33 18.51 17.88
C GLY A 337 -21.58 18.96 16.44
N ASP A 338 -20.64 18.77 15.52
CA ASP A 338 -20.86 19.00 14.08
C ASP A 338 -21.60 17.81 13.46
N THR A 339 -22.92 17.77 13.72
CA THR A 339 -23.77 16.67 13.22
C THR A 339 -23.88 16.69 11.69
N ASP A 340 -23.87 17.85 11.05
CA ASP A 340 -23.96 17.96 9.59
C ASP A 340 -22.69 17.42 8.93
N GLY A 341 -21.51 17.78 9.43
CA GLY A 341 -20.25 17.23 8.98
C GLY A 341 -20.17 15.70 9.18
N ALA A 342 -20.60 15.20 10.33
CA ALA A 342 -20.66 13.77 10.61
C ALA A 342 -21.54 13.00 9.61
N ILE A 343 -22.70 13.57 9.22
CA ILE A 343 -23.59 12.98 8.21
C ILE A 343 -22.89 12.93 6.84
N ILE A 344 -22.24 14.01 6.42
CA ILE A 344 -21.54 14.08 5.13
C ILE A 344 -20.47 12.98 5.03
N TYR A 345 -19.67 12.80 6.09
CA TYR A 345 -18.62 11.75 6.09
C TYR A 345 -19.21 10.34 6.16
N ALA A 346 -20.31 10.15 6.90
CA ALA A 346 -20.99 8.86 6.94
C ALA A 346 -21.69 8.51 5.61
N GLU A 347 -22.23 9.46 4.87
CA GLU A 347 -22.75 9.25 3.51
C GLU A 347 -21.66 8.74 2.57
N ARG A 348 -20.50 9.41 2.56
CA ARG A 348 -19.35 8.97 1.79
C ARG A 348 -18.83 7.59 2.22
N LEU A 349 -18.86 7.31 3.53
CA LEU A 349 -18.46 5.99 4.05
C LEU A 349 -19.40 4.89 3.52
N VAL A 350 -20.71 5.13 3.46
CA VAL A 350 -21.67 4.18 2.86
C VAL A 350 -21.36 3.94 1.38
N GLU A 351 -21.00 4.97 0.63
CA GLU A 351 -20.61 4.84 -0.78
C GLU A 351 -19.34 3.99 -0.95
N VAL A 352 -18.30 4.29 -0.17
CA VAL A 352 -17.00 3.57 -0.21
C VAL A 352 -17.12 2.11 0.22
N THR A 353 -18.05 1.83 1.14
CA THR A 353 -18.29 0.45 1.63
C THR A 353 -19.35 -0.29 0.82
N LEU A 354 -19.80 0.28 -0.29
CA LEU A 354 -20.83 -0.29 -1.16
C LEU A 354 -22.12 -0.66 -0.40
N GLY A 355 -22.49 0.14 0.58
CA GLY A 355 -23.71 -0.06 1.37
C GLY A 355 -23.59 -1.13 2.45
N ASP A 356 -22.45 -1.28 3.07
CA ASP A 356 -22.29 -2.16 4.23
C ASP A 356 -23.33 -1.87 5.32
N PRO A 357 -24.00 -2.88 5.90
CA PRO A 357 -25.07 -2.68 6.90
C PRO A 357 -24.64 -1.85 8.11
N GLY A 358 -23.39 -1.98 8.57
CA GLY A 358 -22.88 -1.23 9.71
C GLY A 358 -22.77 0.25 9.42
N THR A 359 -22.32 0.63 8.21
CA THR A 359 -22.17 2.03 7.80
C THR A 359 -23.54 2.67 7.53
N ILE A 360 -24.50 1.94 6.97
CA ILE A 360 -25.89 2.39 6.82
C ILE A 360 -26.53 2.67 8.19
N GLU A 361 -26.30 1.79 9.16
CA GLU A 361 -26.83 1.97 10.51
C GLU A 361 -26.22 3.19 11.21
N LEU A 362 -24.92 3.41 11.08
CA LEU A 362 -24.24 4.63 11.57
C LEU A 362 -24.90 5.89 10.99
N LEU A 363 -25.07 5.94 9.68
CA LEU A 363 -25.72 7.08 9.00
C LEU A 363 -27.17 7.30 9.51
N ARG A 364 -27.93 6.21 9.70
CA ARG A 364 -29.28 6.28 10.24
C ARG A 364 -29.33 6.88 11.66
N GLN A 365 -28.38 6.49 12.51
CA GLN A 365 -28.27 7.00 13.88
C GLN A 365 -27.93 8.49 13.90
N LEU A 366 -26.97 8.93 13.09
CA LEU A 366 -26.59 10.35 12.96
C LEU A 366 -27.80 11.21 12.51
N ARG A 367 -28.55 10.77 11.50
CA ARG A 367 -29.75 11.47 11.02
C ARG A 367 -30.91 11.48 12.02
N ALA A 368 -30.99 10.50 12.91
CA ALA A 368 -32.00 10.46 13.96
C ALA A 368 -31.67 11.42 15.12
N GLY A 369 -30.39 11.59 15.45
CA GLY A 369 -29.91 12.51 16.48
C GLY A 369 -29.91 13.98 16.07
N SER A 370 -30.05 14.29 14.78
CA SER A 370 -30.11 15.65 14.22
C SER A 370 -31.52 16.28 14.23
N ARG A 371 -32.53 15.55 14.71
CA ARG A 371 -33.93 16.00 14.89
C ARG A 371 -34.24 16.39 16.34
#